data_797fda580883d4d976c90f99429f60b3
#
_entry.id   797fda580883d4d976c90f99429f60b3
#
_cell.length_a   1.000
_cell.length_b   1.000
_cell.length_c   1.000
_cell.angle_alpha   90.00
_cell.angle_beta   90.00
_cell.angle_gamma   90.00
#
_symmetry.space_group_name_H-M   'P 1'
#
loop_
_entity.id
_entity.type
_entity.pdbx_description
1 polymer ?
#
loop_
_entity_poly.entity_id
_entity_poly.type
_entity_poly.pdbx_seq_one_letter_code
_entity_poly.pdbx_strand_id
1 'polypeptide(L)'
;MFESIESPRELFTYQLGAALTMEKTVLDILGQLETAAQRTELKEQLRHHATETEQQIRNLEQAFQAIGAEVDDKPCPAIEGIEKEGQALIKKADHGLVDAVILSGAADTEHHEISVYEGLITKAEAMGEQDIVALVQENLEQEQHTLEEVKRASQQLAQELARQPA
;
A
#
# COMPACT_ATOMS: atom_id res chain seq x y z
N MET A 1 14.22 10.47 24.43
CA MET A 1 13.95 9.23 25.16
C MET A 1 13.18 8.35 24.19
N PHE A 2 13.71 7.21 23.77
CA PHE A 2 12.92 6.30 22.93
C PHE A 2 11.85 5.71 23.84
N GLU A 3 10.58 5.89 23.49
CA GLU A 3 9.48 5.21 24.17
C GLU A 3 9.67 3.70 23.94
N SER A 4 9.86 2.94 25.01
CA SER A 4 9.93 1.48 24.94
C SER A 4 8.52 0.93 24.71
N ILE A 5 8.38 -0.04 23.81
CA ILE A 5 7.16 -0.81 23.63
C ILE A 5 7.21 -1.97 24.62
N GLU A 6 6.31 -2.01 25.59
CA GLU A 6 6.38 -2.91 26.75
C GLU A 6 5.24 -3.97 26.76
N SER A 7 4.25 -3.83 25.86
CA SER A 7 3.13 -4.77 25.80
C SER A 7 2.73 -5.13 24.36
N PRO A 8 2.07 -6.29 24.15
CA PRO A 8 1.52 -6.64 22.84
C PRO A 8 0.54 -5.61 22.29
N ARG A 9 -0.24 -4.96 23.18
CA ARG A 9 -1.20 -3.93 22.80
C ARG A 9 -0.48 -2.67 22.31
N GLU A 10 0.57 -2.23 22.98
CA GLU A 10 1.39 -1.09 22.54
C GLU A 10 2.07 -1.38 21.20
N LEU A 11 2.60 -2.59 21.01
CA LEU A 11 3.17 -3.00 19.73
C LEU A 11 2.13 -2.95 18.62
N PHE A 12 0.93 -3.48 18.88
CA PHE A 12 -0.16 -3.44 17.91
C PHE A 12 -0.56 -2.01 17.56
N THR A 13 -0.77 -1.15 18.56
CA THR A 13 -1.16 0.25 18.35
C THR A 13 -0.07 1.03 17.59
N TYR A 14 1.20 0.79 17.89
CA TYR A 14 2.32 1.36 17.13
C TYR A 14 2.29 0.91 15.66
N GLN A 15 2.11 -0.38 15.41
CA GLN A 15 2.06 -0.91 14.04
C GLN A 15 0.81 -0.48 13.28
N LEU A 16 -0.32 -0.28 13.98
CA LEU A 16 -1.52 0.31 13.39
C LEU A 16 -1.26 1.76 12.93
N GLY A 17 -0.52 2.53 13.72
CA GLY A 17 -0.09 3.89 13.35
C GLY A 17 0.90 3.91 12.17
N ALA A 18 1.79 2.93 12.09
CA ALA A 18 2.69 2.79 10.95
C ALA A 18 1.92 2.39 9.67
N ALA A 19 0.89 1.54 9.79
CA ALA A 19 0.00 1.20 8.68
C ALA A 19 -0.80 2.42 8.21
N LEU A 20 -1.27 3.26 9.11
CA LEU A 20 -1.96 4.51 8.75
C LEU A 20 -1.04 5.46 7.98
N THR A 21 0.21 5.61 8.41
CA THR A 21 1.21 6.39 7.66
C THR A 21 1.52 5.76 6.30
N MET A 22 1.58 4.45 6.22
CA MET A 22 1.77 3.71 4.98
C MET A 22 0.68 4.08 3.97
N GLU A 23 -0.60 3.97 4.34
CA GLU A 23 -1.72 4.28 3.46
C GLU A 23 -1.75 5.75 3.03
N LYS A 24 -1.49 6.68 3.94
CA LYS A 24 -1.40 8.11 3.60
C LYS A 24 -0.29 8.37 2.58
N THR A 25 0.84 7.71 2.71
CA THR A 25 1.96 7.81 1.76
C THR A 25 1.59 7.19 0.42
N VAL A 26 0.95 6.01 0.42
CA VAL A 26 0.48 5.35 -0.81
C VAL A 26 -0.52 6.24 -1.54
N LEU A 27 -1.46 6.86 -0.83
CA LEU A 27 -2.43 7.78 -1.46
C LEU A 27 -1.73 8.94 -2.19
N ASP A 28 -0.69 9.52 -1.58
CA ASP A 28 0.12 10.57 -2.22
C ASP A 28 0.90 10.05 -3.43
N ILE A 29 1.48 8.84 -3.32
CA ILE A 29 2.19 8.17 -4.42
C ILE A 29 1.25 7.93 -5.59
N LEU A 30 0.05 7.42 -5.37
CA LEU A 30 -0.92 7.12 -6.42
C LEU A 30 -1.26 8.34 -7.27
N GLY A 31 -1.40 9.53 -6.66
CA GLY A 31 -1.60 10.77 -7.39
C GLY A 31 -0.40 11.17 -8.27
N GLN A 32 0.82 10.93 -7.79
CA GLN A 32 2.04 11.16 -8.56
C GLN A 32 2.16 10.18 -9.73
N LEU A 33 1.87 8.90 -9.49
CA LEU A 33 1.94 7.84 -10.50
C LEU A 33 0.87 8.02 -11.58
N GLU A 34 -0.35 8.43 -11.23
CA GLU A 34 -1.40 8.77 -12.19
C GLU A 34 -0.93 9.87 -13.16
N THR A 35 -0.23 10.88 -12.65
CA THR A 35 0.32 11.96 -13.46
C THR A 35 1.43 11.45 -14.39
N ALA A 36 2.27 10.52 -13.95
CA ALA A 36 3.40 9.97 -14.70
C ALA A 36 2.99 8.90 -15.72
N ALA A 37 1.96 8.13 -15.43
CA ALA A 37 1.48 7.03 -16.27
C ALA A 37 1.12 7.51 -17.69
N GLN A 38 1.36 6.65 -18.68
CA GLN A 38 1.12 6.96 -20.09
C GLN A 38 -0.21 6.38 -20.58
N ARG A 39 -0.56 5.17 -20.14
CA ARG A 39 -1.75 4.44 -20.56
C ARG A 39 -2.98 4.90 -19.80
N THR A 40 -4.08 5.11 -20.51
CA THR A 40 -5.36 5.52 -19.91
C THR A 40 -5.86 4.48 -18.91
N GLU A 41 -5.76 3.20 -19.26
CA GLU A 41 -6.19 2.09 -18.42
C GLU A 41 -5.41 2.06 -17.09
N LEU A 42 -4.10 2.31 -17.13
CA LEU A 42 -3.29 2.38 -15.91
C LEU A 42 -3.67 3.58 -15.04
N LYS A 43 -3.93 4.74 -15.64
CA LYS A 43 -4.43 5.92 -14.90
C LYS A 43 -5.77 5.65 -14.21
N GLU A 44 -6.67 4.94 -14.88
CA GLU A 44 -7.98 4.56 -14.31
C GLU A 44 -7.81 3.59 -13.14
N GLN A 45 -6.93 2.60 -13.26
CA GLN A 45 -6.61 1.68 -12.17
C GLN A 45 -6.01 2.42 -10.95
N LEU A 46 -5.06 3.33 -11.17
CA LEU A 46 -4.45 4.13 -10.10
C LEU A 46 -5.47 5.02 -9.38
N ARG A 47 -6.42 5.63 -10.10
CA ARG A 47 -7.53 6.39 -9.49
C ARG A 47 -8.48 5.53 -8.69
N HIS A 48 -8.80 4.33 -9.21
CA HIS A 48 -9.65 3.39 -8.49
C HIS A 48 -9.00 2.98 -7.18
N HIS A 49 -7.73 2.59 -7.23
CA HIS A 49 -6.96 2.22 -6.05
C HIS A 49 -6.85 3.37 -5.05
N ALA A 50 -6.67 4.62 -5.49
CA ALA A 50 -6.69 5.77 -4.59
C ALA A 50 -8.01 5.90 -3.81
N THR A 51 -9.15 5.57 -4.43
CA THR A 51 -10.46 5.56 -3.76
C THR A 51 -10.54 4.44 -2.70
N GLU A 52 -9.96 3.28 -2.98
CA GLU A 52 -9.86 2.17 -2.02
C GLU A 52 -8.96 2.53 -0.85
N THR A 53 -7.78 3.13 -1.13
CA THR A 53 -6.83 3.62 -0.11
C THR A 53 -7.47 4.64 0.83
N GLU A 54 -8.31 5.56 0.33
CA GLU A 54 -9.09 6.45 1.20
C GLU A 54 -10.02 5.69 2.14
N GLN A 55 -10.62 4.59 1.69
CA GLN A 55 -11.45 3.74 2.56
C GLN A 55 -10.60 2.98 3.58
N GLN A 56 -9.45 2.50 3.18
CA GLN A 56 -8.49 1.80 4.04
C GLN A 56 -8.00 2.70 5.17
N ILE A 57 -7.70 3.95 4.89
CA ILE A 57 -7.38 4.96 5.90
C ILE A 57 -8.50 5.09 6.93
N ARG A 58 -9.75 5.21 6.46
CA ARG A 58 -10.92 5.28 7.38
C ARG A 58 -11.08 4.01 8.23
N ASN A 59 -10.84 2.84 7.66
CA ASN A 59 -10.88 1.57 8.38
C ASN A 59 -9.81 1.50 9.48
N LEU A 60 -8.60 1.98 9.21
CA LEU A 60 -7.52 2.06 10.21
C LEU A 60 -7.85 3.07 11.33
N GLU A 61 -8.42 4.22 11.00
CA GLU A 61 -8.89 5.20 12.00
C GLU A 61 -10.01 4.62 12.89
N GLN A 62 -10.93 3.84 12.31
CA GLN A 62 -11.95 3.12 13.07
C GLN A 62 -11.33 2.02 13.95
N ALA A 63 -10.28 1.34 13.50
CA ALA A 63 -9.55 0.37 14.31
C ALA A 63 -8.92 1.02 15.55
N PHE A 64 -8.39 2.26 15.46
CA PHE A 64 -7.95 3.02 16.63
C PHE A 64 -9.09 3.29 17.61
N GLN A 65 -10.25 3.67 17.11
CA GLN A 65 -11.44 3.89 17.96
C GLN A 65 -11.89 2.59 18.64
N ALA A 66 -11.91 1.49 17.90
CA ALA A 66 -12.30 0.17 18.43
C ALA A 66 -11.37 -0.32 19.55
N ILE A 67 -10.05 -0.07 19.43
CA ILE A 67 -9.08 -0.41 20.47
C ILE A 67 -9.07 0.61 21.63
N GLY A 68 -9.83 1.71 21.53
CA GLY A 68 -9.89 2.75 22.57
C GLY A 68 -8.63 3.60 22.64
N ALA A 69 -7.93 3.78 21.51
CA ALA A 69 -6.74 4.62 21.39
C ALA A 69 -7.03 5.88 20.56
N GLU A 70 -6.27 6.92 20.78
CA GLU A 70 -6.24 8.07 19.88
C GLU A 70 -5.51 7.72 18.59
N VAL A 71 -5.93 8.31 17.47
CA VAL A 71 -5.25 8.17 16.18
C VAL A 71 -3.86 8.79 16.28
N ASP A 72 -2.83 8.00 16.04
CA ASP A 72 -1.44 8.40 16.22
C ASP A 72 -0.57 7.81 15.11
N ASP A 73 -0.18 8.65 14.17
CA ASP A 73 0.66 8.29 13.03
C ASP A 73 2.08 7.89 13.51
N LYS A 74 2.57 6.76 13.04
CA LYS A 74 3.93 6.28 13.35
C LYS A 74 4.76 6.18 12.07
N PRO A 75 6.08 6.38 12.12
CA PRO A 75 6.93 6.28 10.93
C PRO A 75 6.82 4.91 10.25
N CYS A 76 6.79 4.92 8.91
CA CYS A 76 6.85 3.73 8.06
C CYS A 76 7.99 3.85 7.04
N PRO A 77 9.27 3.69 7.43
CA PRO A 77 10.41 3.86 6.53
C PRO A 77 10.43 2.91 5.34
N ALA A 78 9.74 1.76 5.44
CA ALA A 78 9.67 0.79 4.35
C ALA A 78 8.96 1.38 3.13
N ILE A 79 7.77 1.98 3.31
CA ILE A 79 7.03 2.59 2.19
C ILE A 79 7.77 3.81 1.61
N GLU A 80 8.43 4.61 2.47
CA GLU A 80 9.28 5.72 2.01
C GLU A 80 10.46 5.24 1.15
N GLY A 81 10.99 4.06 1.46
CA GLY A 81 12.06 3.41 0.68
C GLY A 81 11.56 2.98 -0.69
N ILE A 82 10.41 2.33 -0.77
CA ILE A 82 9.76 1.90 -2.02
C ILE A 82 9.45 3.13 -2.89
N GLU A 83 8.89 4.19 -2.32
CA GLU A 83 8.62 5.46 -3.02
C GLU A 83 9.89 6.04 -3.65
N LYS A 84 10.95 6.17 -2.87
CA LYS A 84 12.23 6.73 -3.34
C LYS A 84 12.84 5.92 -4.47
N GLU A 85 12.78 4.61 -4.38
CA GLU A 85 13.26 3.70 -5.43
C GLU A 85 12.45 3.87 -6.71
N GLY A 86 11.12 3.84 -6.62
CA GLY A 86 10.22 4.04 -7.75
C GLY A 86 10.44 5.38 -8.45
N GLN A 87 10.49 6.48 -7.70
CA GLN A 87 10.75 7.82 -8.23
C GLN A 87 12.13 7.92 -8.92
N ALA A 88 13.16 7.29 -8.34
CA ALA A 88 14.50 7.28 -8.92
C ALA A 88 14.55 6.50 -10.24
N LEU A 89 13.79 5.41 -10.33
CA LEU A 89 13.73 4.57 -11.52
C LEU A 89 12.90 5.23 -12.64
N ILE A 90 11.77 5.86 -12.32
CA ILE A 90 10.97 6.65 -13.27
C ILE A 90 11.82 7.74 -13.93
N LYS A 91 12.67 8.45 -13.16
CA LYS A 91 13.56 9.49 -13.69
C LYS A 91 14.65 8.96 -14.63
N LYS A 92 14.98 7.67 -14.57
CA LYS A 92 15.99 7.02 -15.42
C LYS A 92 15.39 6.31 -16.63
N ALA A 93 14.10 5.98 -16.56
CA ALA A 93 13.41 5.22 -17.60
C ALA A 93 13.11 6.11 -18.82
N ASP A 94 13.27 5.55 -20.01
CA ASP A 94 12.71 6.15 -21.21
C ASP A 94 11.19 6.20 -21.13
N HIS A 95 10.59 7.18 -21.79
CA HIS A 95 9.15 7.44 -21.76
C HIS A 95 8.30 6.18 -21.99
N GLY A 96 8.69 5.32 -22.95
CA GLY A 96 7.98 4.07 -23.25
C GLY A 96 8.09 2.99 -22.17
N LEU A 97 8.95 3.15 -21.14
CA LEU A 97 9.16 2.20 -20.06
C LEU A 97 8.54 2.65 -18.73
N VAL A 98 8.04 3.89 -18.65
CA VAL A 98 7.52 4.45 -17.40
C VAL A 98 6.40 3.59 -16.80
N ASP A 99 5.44 3.14 -17.61
CA ASP A 99 4.34 2.30 -17.12
C ASP A 99 4.82 0.95 -16.58
N ALA A 100 5.89 0.37 -17.17
CA ALA A 100 6.49 -0.85 -16.63
C ALA A 100 7.16 -0.63 -15.27
N VAL A 101 7.79 0.53 -15.07
CA VAL A 101 8.37 0.92 -13.78
C VAL A 101 7.26 1.13 -12.74
N ILE A 102 6.17 1.81 -13.10
CA ILE A 102 5.03 2.03 -12.23
C ILE A 102 4.44 0.69 -11.77
N LEU A 103 4.19 -0.24 -12.68
CA LEU A 103 3.63 -1.55 -12.36
C LEU A 103 4.57 -2.39 -11.46
N SER A 104 5.89 -2.28 -11.66
CA SER A 104 6.86 -2.95 -10.78
C SER A 104 6.80 -2.39 -9.36
N GLY A 105 6.86 -1.08 -9.21
CA GLY A 105 6.77 -0.42 -7.90
C GLY A 105 5.42 -0.64 -7.20
N ALA A 106 4.32 -0.68 -7.97
CA ALA A 106 3.01 -1.03 -7.45
C ALA A 106 3.02 -2.45 -6.87
N ALA A 107 3.58 -3.45 -7.58
CA ALA A 107 3.67 -4.81 -7.05
C ALA A 107 4.46 -4.89 -5.74
N ASP A 108 5.56 -4.15 -5.60
CA ASP A 108 6.33 -4.09 -4.36
C ASP A 108 5.54 -3.45 -3.22
N THR A 109 4.77 -2.40 -3.51
CA THR A 109 3.88 -1.71 -2.57
C THR A 109 2.79 -2.66 -2.07
N GLU A 110 2.04 -3.30 -2.98
CA GLU A 110 0.97 -4.24 -2.62
C GLU A 110 1.48 -5.41 -1.76
N HIS A 111 2.64 -5.98 -2.08
CA HIS A 111 3.23 -7.03 -1.27
C HIS A 111 3.58 -6.55 0.16
N HIS A 112 4.04 -5.31 0.29
CA HIS A 112 4.32 -4.72 1.59
C HIS A 112 3.04 -4.52 2.40
N GLU A 113 1.99 -3.94 1.81
CA GLU A 113 0.70 -3.69 2.44
C GLU A 113 0.02 -4.99 2.88
N ILE A 114 -0.02 -6.00 2.02
CA ILE A 114 -0.53 -7.34 2.35
C ILE A 114 0.19 -7.90 3.59
N SER A 115 1.53 -7.85 3.62
CA SER A 115 2.30 -8.34 4.76
C SER A 115 1.99 -7.58 6.05
N VAL A 116 1.79 -6.25 5.98
CA VAL A 116 1.41 -5.42 7.13
C VAL A 116 0.03 -5.82 7.64
N TYR A 117 -0.96 -5.95 6.76
CA TYR A 117 -2.32 -6.32 7.14
C TYR A 117 -2.43 -7.73 7.71
N GLU A 118 -1.77 -8.72 7.12
CA GLU A 118 -1.69 -10.08 7.68
C GLU A 118 -1.12 -10.07 9.10
N GLY A 119 -0.07 -9.28 9.33
CA GLY A 119 0.53 -9.11 10.65
C GLY A 119 -0.38 -8.42 11.67
N LEU A 120 -1.17 -7.43 11.26
CA LEU A 120 -2.16 -6.77 12.11
C LEU A 120 -3.33 -7.71 12.45
N ILE A 121 -3.87 -8.44 11.47
CA ILE A 121 -4.95 -9.43 11.68
C ILE A 121 -4.52 -10.48 12.69
N THR A 122 -3.34 -11.08 12.50
CA THR A 122 -2.80 -12.09 13.42
C THR A 122 -2.77 -11.61 14.88
N LYS A 123 -2.39 -10.35 15.10
CA LYS A 123 -2.33 -9.76 16.44
C LYS A 123 -3.70 -9.40 16.99
N ALA A 124 -4.59 -8.85 16.16
CA ALA A 124 -5.96 -8.52 16.54
C ALA A 124 -6.76 -9.77 16.93
N GLU A 125 -6.61 -10.86 16.18
CA GLU A 125 -7.20 -12.17 16.51
C GLU A 125 -6.72 -12.69 17.87
N ALA A 126 -5.40 -12.64 18.10
CA ALA A 126 -4.80 -13.08 19.37
C ALA A 126 -5.28 -12.25 20.57
N MET A 127 -5.65 -10.98 20.36
CA MET A 127 -6.21 -10.10 21.38
C MET A 127 -7.74 -10.20 21.50
N GLY A 128 -8.42 -10.93 20.61
CA GLY A 128 -9.88 -11.06 20.59
C GLY A 128 -10.62 -9.85 20.01
N GLU A 129 -9.93 -8.96 19.28
CA GLU A 129 -10.46 -7.71 18.72
C GLU A 129 -11.13 -7.93 17.35
N GLN A 130 -12.27 -8.64 17.34
CA GLN A 130 -12.93 -9.10 16.11
C GLN A 130 -13.42 -7.95 15.22
N ASP A 131 -13.81 -6.81 15.77
CA ASP A 131 -14.21 -5.64 14.97
C ASP A 131 -13.02 -5.07 14.19
N ILE A 132 -11.82 -5.08 14.78
CA ILE A 132 -10.58 -4.68 14.11
C ILE A 132 -10.20 -5.69 13.03
N VAL A 133 -10.32 -6.99 13.32
CA VAL A 133 -10.08 -8.05 12.32
C VAL A 133 -10.94 -7.81 11.08
N ALA A 134 -12.23 -7.51 11.24
CA ALA A 134 -13.13 -7.27 10.12
C ALA A 134 -12.72 -6.07 9.26
N LEU A 135 -12.33 -4.95 9.90
CA LEU A 135 -11.88 -3.74 9.20
C LEU A 135 -10.58 -3.98 8.42
N VAL A 136 -9.60 -4.63 9.04
CA VAL A 136 -8.29 -4.88 8.42
C VAL A 136 -8.37 -5.98 7.37
N GLN A 137 -9.29 -6.95 7.53
CA GLN A 137 -9.53 -7.98 6.53
C GLN A 137 -10.10 -7.39 5.22
N GLU A 138 -11.00 -6.40 5.33
CA GLU A 138 -11.51 -5.67 4.15
C GLU A 138 -10.35 -5.01 3.38
N ASN A 139 -9.44 -4.33 4.08
CA ASN A 139 -8.25 -3.73 3.46
C ASN A 139 -7.39 -4.81 2.78
N LEU A 140 -7.08 -5.90 3.48
CA LEU A 140 -6.29 -7.01 2.94
C LEU A 140 -6.87 -7.58 1.64
N GLU A 141 -8.17 -7.77 1.58
CA GLU A 141 -8.85 -8.31 0.39
C GLU A 141 -8.74 -7.36 -0.81
N GLN A 142 -8.81 -6.05 -0.58
CA GLN A 142 -8.59 -5.04 -1.62
C GLN A 142 -7.16 -5.10 -2.16
N GLU A 143 -6.15 -5.15 -1.29
CA GLU A 143 -4.74 -5.23 -1.72
C GLU A 143 -4.42 -6.52 -2.48
N GLN A 144 -4.96 -7.65 -2.03
CA GLN A 144 -4.81 -8.91 -2.74
C GLN A 144 -5.42 -8.84 -4.14
N HIS A 145 -6.57 -8.20 -4.29
CA HIS A 145 -7.21 -8.00 -5.59
C HIS A 145 -6.38 -7.08 -6.49
N THR A 146 -5.93 -5.94 -5.96
CA THR A 146 -5.09 -4.97 -6.69
C THR A 146 -3.78 -5.62 -7.15
N LEU A 147 -3.13 -6.42 -6.29
CA LEU A 147 -1.92 -7.15 -6.66
C LEU A 147 -2.14 -8.09 -7.86
N GLU A 148 -3.27 -8.78 -7.93
CA GLU A 148 -3.60 -9.62 -9.08
C GLU A 148 -3.81 -8.81 -10.36
N GLU A 149 -4.43 -7.64 -10.27
CA GLU A 149 -4.61 -6.73 -11.40
C GLU A 149 -3.26 -6.18 -11.89
N VAL A 150 -2.40 -5.73 -10.97
CA VAL A 150 -1.05 -5.25 -11.26
C VAL A 150 -0.22 -6.32 -11.94
N LYS A 151 -0.24 -7.57 -11.45
CA LYS A 151 0.47 -8.70 -12.06
C LYS A 151 -0.01 -8.98 -13.48
N ARG A 152 -1.32 -8.96 -13.74
CA ARG A 152 -1.88 -9.16 -15.09
C ARG A 152 -1.43 -8.04 -16.03
N ALA A 153 -1.53 -6.78 -15.59
CA ALA A 153 -1.11 -5.63 -16.38
C ALA A 153 0.40 -5.68 -16.69
N SER A 154 1.23 -6.06 -15.70
CA SER A 154 2.67 -6.23 -15.88
C SER A 154 3.02 -7.31 -16.91
N GLN A 155 2.35 -8.46 -16.85
CA GLN A 155 2.58 -9.55 -17.82
C GLN A 155 2.20 -9.13 -19.24
N GLN A 156 1.06 -8.46 -19.39
CA GLN A 156 0.62 -7.96 -20.70
C GLN A 156 1.62 -6.95 -21.26
N LEU A 157 1.99 -5.95 -20.47
CA LEU A 157 2.93 -4.90 -20.89
C LEU A 157 4.31 -5.48 -21.24
N ALA A 158 4.83 -6.42 -20.44
CA ALA A 158 6.11 -7.06 -20.70
C ALA A 158 6.11 -7.81 -22.05
N GLN A 159 5.00 -8.50 -22.38
CA GLN A 159 4.85 -9.17 -23.67
C GLN A 159 4.79 -8.19 -24.85
N GLU A 160 4.15 -7.04 -24.66
CA GLU A 160 4.08 -6.00 -25.70
C GLU A 160 5.45 -5.38 -25.94
N LEU A 161 6.17 -5.03 -24.88
CA LEU A 161 7.52 -4.46 -24.97
C LEU A 161 8.52 -5.42 -25.60
N ALA A 162 8.45 -6.72 -25.28
CA ALA A 162 9.33 -7.74 -25.87
C ALA A 162 9.14 -7.95 -27.39
N ARG A 163 8.01 -7.50 -27.96
CA ARG A 163 7.72 -7.59 -29.41
C ARG A 163 8.15 -6.35 -30.18
N GLN A 164 8.51 -5.27 -29.50
CA GLN A 164 8.99 -4.06 -30.15
C GLN A 164 10.42 -4.30 -30.66
N PRO A 165 10.74 -3.94 -31.90
CA PRO A 165 12.11 -4.02 -32.41
C PRO A 165 12.98 -3.03 -31.64
N ALA A 166 14.21 -3.46 -31.36
CA ALA A 166 15.22 -2.63 -30.70
C ALA A 166 15.60 -1.41 -31.54
#